data_9b0c80fb9a23665335acbbfd89dd8712
#
_entry.id   9b0c80fb9a23665335acbbfd89dd8712
#
_cell.length_a   1.000
_cell.length_b   1.000
_cell.length_c   1.000
_cell.angle_alpha   90.00
_cell.angle_beta   90.00
_cell.angle_gamma   90.00
#
_symmetry.space_group_name_H-M   'P 1'
#
loop_
_entity.id
_entity.type
_entity.pdbx_description
1 polymer ?
#
loop_
_entity_poly.entity_id
_entity_poly.type
_entity_poly.pdbx_seq_one_letter_code
_entity_poly.pdbx_strand_id
1 'polypeptide(L)'
;MSPEPFLSVTVGARADEVWRALRDPDEIARWFGWEYPGFEDEIAMIFLGEVPTGTELPEMIDTAIEVDEAARTLRTGPHLIEVTEVGDGAVVRVTRVIDVSLEGWEYFHAEIDHIEEGWLTFFQTLAFAIERHPGEARRTVFGTGLLPGDPLVTLGLAVDASPGDRYEVTTGPGDVLAGTVRFRSSRQVGLTVDAWGDGLLVAAVVPGGTDEGTPAMTISSTYGLDDDERDALEARWSAWWQANAVTPPEEPAEG
;
A
#
# COMPACT_ATOMS: atom_id res chain seq x y z
N MET A 1 12.75 16.93 21.47
CA MET A 1 13.25 16.37 20.19
C MET A 1 12.02 16.21 19.32
N SER A 2 12.04 16.71 18.10
CA SER A 2 10.96 16.38 17.16
C SER A 2 11.01 14.87 16.89
N PRO A 3 9.86 14.18 16.75
CA PRO A 3 9.87 12.77 16.42
C PRO A 3 10.54 12.56 15.05
N GLU A 4 11.27 11.45 14.90
CA GLU A 4 11.91 11.11 13.64
C GLU A 4 10.91 10.43 12.70
N PRO A 5 10.97 10.67 11.38
CA PRO A 5 10.12 9.98 10.42
C PRO A 5 10.45 8.48 10.40
N PHE A 6 9.43 7.63 10.48
CA PHE A 6 9.61 6.18 10.31
C PHE A 6 9.68 5.78 8.83
N LEU A 7 9.21 6.64 7.93
CA LEU A 7 9.23 6.42 6.49
C LEU A 7 9.74 7.66 5.76
N SER A 8 10.60 7.45 4.76
CA SER A 8 11.01 8.48 3.80
C SER A 8 11.07 7.86 2.40
N VAL A 9 10.35 8.44 1.45
CA VAL A 9 10.35 8.01 0.06
C VAL A 9 10.76 9.17 -0.84
N THR A 10 11.78 8.93 -1.67
CA THR A 10 12.20 9.91 -2.69
C THR A 10 11.34 9.74 -3.92
N VAL A 11 10.88 10.85 -4.47
CA VAL A 11 10.06 10.92 -5.69
C VAL A 11 10.78 11.78 -6.73
N GLY A 12 10.96 11.27 -7.92
CA GLY A 12 11.62 11.95 -9.04
C GLY A 12 10.74 13.00 -9.72
N ALA A 13 9.95 13.75 -8.93
CA ALA A 13 9.06 14.81 -9.38
C ALA A 13 9.11 15.99 -8.40
N ARG A 14 8.70 17.18 -8.86
CA ARG A 14 8.70 18.40 -8.04
C ARG A 14 7.74 18.27 -6.83
N ALA A 15 8.09 18.93 -5.73
CA ALA A 15 7.28 18.89 -4.51
C ALA A 15 5.83 19.35 -4.73
N ASP A 16 5.57 20.32 -5.61
CA ASP A 16 4.22 20.78 -5.93
C ASP A 16 3.40 19.71 -6.68
N GLU A 17 4.02 18.91 -7.50
CA GLU A 17 3.39 17.80 -8.22
C GLU A 17 3.05 16.66 -7.25
N VAL A 18 3.99 16.29 -6.40
CA VAL A 18 3.78 15.28 -5.34
C VAL A 18 2.71 15.74 -4.36
N TRP A 19 2.71 17.02 -3.98
CA TRP A 19 1.70 17.59 -3.09
C TRP A 19 0.30 17.56 -3.72
N ARG A 20 0.16 17.93 -4.99
CA ARG A 20 -1.10 17.81 -5.72
C ARG A 20 -1.62 16.38 -5.72
N ALA A 21 -0.74 15.41 -5.97
CA ALA A 21 -1.10 13.98 -5.96
C ALA A 21 -1.57 13.49 -4.59
N LEU A 22 -1.25 14.18 -3.50
CA LEU A 22 -1.74 13.91 -2.14
C LEU A 22 -3.05 14.63 -1.79
N ARG A 23 -3.48 15.60 -2.60
CA ARG A 23 -4.61 16.48 -2.28
C ARG A 23 -5.76 16.40 -3.27
N ASP A 24 -5.52 15.96 -4.49
CA ASP A 24 -6.53 15.82 -5.52
C ASP A 24 -7.07 14.37 -5.50
N PRO A 25 -8.39 14.15 -5.25
CA PRO A 25 -8.97 12.80 -5.18
C PRO A 25 -8.72 11.95 -6.43
N ASP A 26 -8.81 12.56 -7.62
CA ASP A 26 -8.56 11.87 -8.89
C ASP A 26 -7.10 11.42 -9.02
N GLU A 27 -6.17 12.21 -8.48
CA GLU A 27 -4.75 11.84 -8.44
C GLU A 27 -4.49 10.79 -7.35
N ILE A 28 -5.13 10.89 -6.17
CA ILE A 28 -5.00 9.91 -5.08
C ILE A 28 -5.43 8.52 -5.56
N ALA A 29 -6.52 8.41 -6.30
CA ALA A 29 -7.00 7.13 -6.85
C ALA A 29 -5.98 6.43 -7.77
N ARG A 30 -5.02 7.18 -8.34
CA ARG A 30 -3.97 6.61 -9.20
C ARG A 30 -2.83 5.93 -8.47
N TRP A 31 -2.76 6.05 -7.16
CA TRP A 31 -1.66 5.46 -6.40
C TRP A 31 -2.06 4.83 -5.06
N PHE A 32 -3.11 5.33 -4.41
CA PHE A 32 -3.56 4.83 -3.12
C PHE A 32 -4.38 3.55 -3.26
N GLY A 33 -4.39 2.67 -2.25
CA GLY A 33 -5.26 1.52 -2.12
C GLY A 33 -5.35 0.61 -3.35
N TRP A 34 -6.52 0.06 -3.53
CA TRP A 34 -6.94 -0.77 -4.68
C TRP A 34 -8.41 -0.50 -4.98
N GLU A 35 -8.87 -0.91 -6.17
CA GLU A 35 -10.27 -0.72 -6.60
C GLU A 35 -11.22 -1.65 -5.83
N TYR A 36 -12.20 -1.07 -5.12
CA TYR A 36 -13.30 -1.79 -4.45
C TYR A 36 -14.50 -0.85 -4.25
N PRO A 37 -15.73 -1.37 -4.03
CA PRO A 37 -16.88 -0.53 -3.70
C PRO A 37 -16.65 0.23 -2.37
N GLY A 38 -16.67 1.57 -2.41
CA GLY A 38 -16.40 2.43 -1.25
C GLY A 38 -14.98 3.04 -1.21
N PHE A 39 -14.15 2.77 -2.22
CA PHE A 39 -12.79 3.29 -2.30
C PHE A 39 -12.73 4.83 -2.32
N GLU A 40 -13.69 5.48 -3.00
CA GLU A 40 -13.79 6.95 -3.03
C GLU A 40 -14.11 7.52 -1.64
N ASP A 41 -14.95 6.85 -0.86
CA ASP A 41 -15.28 7.24 0.51
C ASP A 41 -14.05 7.10 1.44
N GLU A 42 -13.22 6.06 1.23
CA GLU A 42 -11.97 5.89 1.97
C GLU A 42 -10.98 7.02 1.67
N ILE A 43 -10.81 7.38 0.40
CA ILE A 43 -9.99 8.53 0.00
C ILE A 43 -10.49 9.82 0.67
N ALA A 44 -11.79 10.08 0.61
CA ALA A 44 -12.40 11.27 1.20
C ALA A 44 -12.15 11.32 2.72
N MET A 45 -12.28 10.20 3.41
CA MET A 45 -12.05 10.10 4.86
C MET A 45 -10.58 10.32 5.23
N ILE A 46 -9.64 9.62 4.57
CA ILE A 46 -8.22 9.63 4.95
C ILE A 46 -7.50 10.92 4.55
N PHE A 47 -7.83 11.49 3.39
CA PHE A 47 -7.07 12.60 2.82
C PHE A 47 -7.81 13.95 2.87
N LEU A 48 -9.14 13.93 2.94
CA LEU A 48 -9.95 15.16 2.91
C LEU A 48 -10.69 15.41 4.24
N GLY A 49 -10.77 14.43 5.13
CA GLY A 49 -11.50 14.54 6.40
C GLY A 49 -13.03 14.50 6.24
N GLU A 50 -13.52 13.97 5.13
CA GLU A 50 -14.93 13.84 4.82
C GLU A 50 -15.44 12.47 5.28
N VAL A 51 -16.19 12.43 6.37
CA VAL A 51 -16.78 11.19 6.88
C VAL A 51 -18.10 10.92 6.18
N PRO A 52 -18.29 9.75 5.52
CA PRO A 52 -19.55 9.42 4.86
C PRO A 52 -20.72 9.44 5.84
N THR A 53 -21.88 9.94 5.41
CA THR A 53 -23.07 10.05 6.24
C THR A 53 -23.55 8.66 6.70
N GLY A 54 -23.66 8.47 8.01
CA GLY A 54 -24.10 7.20 8.62
C GLY A 54 -22.96 6.24 8.97
N THR A 55 -21.70 6.63 8.77
CA THR A 55 -20.55 5.87 9.27
C THR A 55 -20.40 6.13 10.78
N GLU A 56 -20.55 5.08 11.58
CA GLU A 56 -20.19 5.10 12.99
C GLU A 56 -18.69 4.83 13.10
N LEU A 57 -17.93 5.88 13.39
CA LEU A 57 -16.50 5.74 13.69
C LEU A 57 -16.33 5.43 15.18
N PRO A 58 -15.39 4.56 15.56
CA PRO A 58 -15.01 4.41 16.97
C PRO A 58 -14.59 5.78 17.54
N GLU A 59 -15.05 6.12 18.75
CA GLU A 59 -14.73 7.39 19.43
C GLU A 59 -13.21 7.69 19.53
N MET A 60 -12.37 6.69 19.33
CA MET A 60 -10.92 6.76 19.44
C MET A 60 -10.23 7.12 18.11
N ILE A 61 -10.95 7.14 17.00
CA ILE A 61 -10.35 7.51 15.70
C ILE A 61 -10.45 9.03 15.59
N ASP A 62 -9.31 9.69 15.80
CA ASP A 62 -9.16 11.11 15.46
C ASP A 62 -9.12 11.22 13.93
N THR A 63 -10.27 11.58 13.35
CA THR A 63 -10.40 11.82 11.91
C THR A 63 -10.06 13.26 11.52
N ALA A 64 -9.56 14.06 12.47
CA ALA A 64 -9.18 15.42 12.17
C ALA A 64 -8.05 15.43 11.14
N ILE A 65 -8.33 16.00 10.00
CA ILE A 65 -7.35 16.27 8.96
C ILE A 65 -6.88 17.71 9.14
N GLU A 66 -5.57 17.87 9.33
CA GLU A 66 -4.96 19.21 9.39
C GLU A 66 -4.05 19.35 8.15
N VAL A 67 -4.27 20.42 7.40
CA VAL A 67 -3.52 20.70 6.17
C VAL A 67 -2.85 22.06 6.26
N ASP A 68 -1.56 22.13 6.00
CA ASP A 68 -0.83 23.37 5.72
C ASP A 68 -0.31 23.31 4.27
N GLU A 69 -1.01 24.01 3.40
CA GLU A 69 -0.68 24.07 1.97
C GLU A 69 0.68 24.74 1.72
N ALA A 70 1.06 25.73 2.55
CA ALA A 70 2.32 26.43 2.38
C ALA A 70 3.53 25.58 2.81
N ALA A 71 3.36 24.82 3.88
CA ALA A 71 4.36 23.89 4.39
C ALA A 71 4.31 22.54 3.67
N ARG A 72 3.29 22.24 2.91
CA ARG A 72 2.97 20.94 2.32
C ARG A 72 2.96 19.83 3.36
N THR A 73 2.16 20.02 4.40
CA THR A 73 1.96 19.02 5.44
C THR A 73 0.50 18.62 5.54
N LEU A 74 0.28 17.33 5.72
CA LEU A 74 -1.01 16.70 5.94
C LEU A 74 -0.93 15.84 7.18
N ARG A 75 -1.74 16.16 8.20
CA ARG A 75 -1.96 15.27 9.34
C ARG A 75 -3.21 14.46 9.11
N THR A 76 -3.09 13.15 9.20
CA THR A 76 -4.21 12.21 9.13
C THR A 76 -4.08 11.19 10.25
N GLY A 77 -5.01 11.21 11.20
CA GLY A 77 -4.93 10.40 12.41
C GLY A 77 -3.58 10.58 13.15
N PRO A 78 -2.88 9.48 13.47
CA PRO A 78 -1.61 9.55 14.18
C PRO A 78 -0.40 9.95 13.33
N HIS A 79 -0.58 10.23 12.04
CA HIS A 79 0.52 10.44 11.11
C HIS A 79 0.57 11.87 10.57
N LEU A 80 1.78 12.41 10.49
CA LEU A 80 2.09 13.64 9.77
C LEU A 80 2.86 13.27 8.51
N ILE A 81 2.31 13.65 7.37
CA ILE A 81 2.90 13.49 6.04
C ILE A 81 3.46 14.84 5.63
N GLU A 82 4.73 14.90 5.24
CA GLU A 82 5.43 16.10 4.82
C GLU A 82 6.05 15.91 3.43
N VAL A 83 5.89 16.87 2.54
CA VAL A 83 6.51 16.88 1.21
C VAL A 83 7.53 18.00 1.14
N THR A 84 8.80 17.64 0.96
CA THR A 84 9.92 18.59 0.91
C THR A 84 10.62 18.50 -0.45
N GLU A 85 10.95 19.64 -1.05
CA GLU A 85 11.76 19.68 -2.26
C GLU A 85 13.22 19.35 -1.95
N VAL A 86 13.83 18.46 -2.75
CA VAL A 86 15.24 18.06 -2.61
C VAL A 86 15.87 17.91 -3.99
N GLY A 87 16.71 18.86 -4.35
CA GLY A 87 17.28 18.93 -5.71
C GLY A 87 16.19 19.12 -6.76
N ASP A 88 16.17 18.25 -7.76
CA ASP A 88 15.15 18.27 -8.84
C ASP A 88 13.92 17.41 -8.52
N GLY A 89 13.88 16.78 -7.32
CA GLY A 89 12.81 15.90 -6.88
C GLY A 89 12.21 16.32 -5.55
N ALA A 90 11.42 15.42 -4.95
CA ALA A 90 10.83 15.60 -3.63
C ALA A 90 11.10 14.40 -2.72
N VAL A 91 10.94 14.62 -1.42
CA VAL A 91 10.92 13.56 -0.41
C VAL A 91 9.60 13.64 0.34
N VAL A 92 8.87 12.55 0.38
CA VAL A 92 7.72 12.35 1.26
C VAL A 92 8.21 11.71 2.53
N ARG A 93 7.91 12.32 3.68
CA ARG A 93 8.21 11.77 5.01
C ARG A 93 6.93 11.52 5.76
N VAL A 94 6.89 10.43 6.51
CA VAL A 94 5.79 10.13 7.42
C VAL A 94 6.35 9.98 8.83
N THR A 95 5.76 10.75 9.74
CA THR A 95 6.15 10.80 11.14
C THR A 95 4.95 10.43 12.01
N ARG A 96 5.16 9.56 13.01
CA ARG A 96 4.14 9.30 14.03
C ARG A 96 4.13 10.45 15.03
N VAL A 97 2.99 11.13 15.16
CA VAL A 97 2.84 12.35 15.99
C VAL A 97 2.02 12.12 17.27
N ILE A 98 1.54 10.90 17.49
CA ILE A 98 0.86 10.50 18.73
C ILE A 98 1.80 9.65 19.57
N ASP A 99 1.84 9.92 20.88
CA ASP A 99 2.55 9.10 21.84
C ASP A 99 1.72 7.83 22.13
N VAL A 100 2.14 6.73 21.50
CA VAL A 100 1.51 5.40 21.66
C VAL A 100 1.83 4.75 23.01
N SER A 101 2.56 5.43 23.90
CA SER A 101 2.81 4.96 25.27
C SER A 101 1.67 5.23 26.25
N LEU A 102 0.63 5.94 25.81
CA LEU A 102 -0.55 6.23 26.63
C LEU A 102 -1.34 4.94 26.91
N GLU A 103 -1.80 4.79 28.14
CA GLU A 103 -2.58 3.65 28.62
C GLU A 103 -3.79 3.38 27.72
N GLY A 104 -3.90 2.17 27.15
CA GLY A 104 -4.94 1.79 26.21
C GLY A 104 -4.47 1.66 24.75
N TRP A 105 -3.31 2.17 24.39
CA TRP A 105 -2.74 2.03 23.04
C TRP A 105 -2.04 0.69 22.80
N GLU A 106 -1.81 -0.11 23.81
CA GLU A 106 -1.18 -1.43 23.67
C GLU A 106 -1.96 -2.37 22.73
N TYR A 107 -3.28 -2.22 22.66
CA TYR A 107 -4.14 -2.98 21.76
C TYR A 107 -4.02 -2.52 20.30
N PHE A 108 -3.56 -1.29 20.04
CA PHE A 108 -3.47 -0.69 18.70
C PHE A 108 -2.09 -0.81 18.07
N HIS A 109 -1.07 -1.30 18.76
CA HIS A 109 0.29 -1.41 18.21
C HIS A 109 0.32 -2.24 16.92
N ALA A 110 -0.37 -3.36 16.87
CA ALA A 110 -0.42 -4.21 15.68
C ALA A 110 -1.13 -3.50 14.51
N GLU A 111 -2.21 -2.77 14.78
CA GLU A 111 -2.95 -2.01 13.76
C GLU A 111 -2.14 -0.82 13.25
N ILE A 112 -1.43 -0.10 14.14
CA ILE A 112 -0.53 0.99 13.72
C ILE A 112 0.61 0.45 12.85
N ASP A 113 1.22 -0.68 13.23
CA ASP A 113 2.27 -1.30 12.43
C ASP A 113 1.75 -1.73 11.04
N HIS A 114 0.48 -2.16 10.94
CA HIS A 114 -0.18 -2.44 9.67
C HIS A 114 -0.33 -1.18 8.81
N ILE A 115 -0.80 -0.09 9.42
CA ILE A 115 -0.98 1.20 8.73
C ILE A 115 0.37 1.73 8.25
N GLU A 116 1.42 1.61 9.07
CA GLU A 116 2.76 2.09 8.71
C GLU A 116 3.39 1.28 7.58
N GLU A 117 3.20 -0.05 7.57
CA GLU A 117 3.56 -0.88 6.41
C GLU A 117 2.73 -0.51 5.17
N GLY A 118 1.45 -0.18 5.35
CA GLY A 118 0.59 0.34 4.28
C GLY A 118 1.13 1.63 3.68
N TRP A 119 1.58 2.57 4.50
CA TRP A 119 2.19 3.82 4.01
C TRP A 119 3.43 3.58 3.15
N LEU A 120 4.27 2.61 3.49
CA LEU A 120 5.40 2.23 2.62
C LEU A 120 4.91 1.78 1.24
N THR A 121 3.94 0.86 1.20
CA THR A 121 3.33 0.38 -0.05
C THR A 121 2.82 1.55 -0.88
N PHE A 122 2.00 2.40 -0.28
CA PHE A 122 1.30 3.45 -1.00
C PHE A 122 2.23 4.57 -1.47
N PHE A 123 3.21 5.00 -0.68
CA PHE A 123 4.15 6.03 -1.13
C PHE A 123 5.17 5.51 -2.14
N GLN A 124 5.50 4.23 -2.14
CA GLN A 124 6.26 3.62 -3.23
C GLN A 124 5.42 3.55 -4.52
N THR A 125 4.11 3.28 -4.40
CA THR A 125 3.18 3.31 -5.53
C THR A 125 2.96 4.75 -6.04
N LEU A 126 2.85 5.75 -5.15
CA LEU A 126 2.82 7.17 -5.51
C LEU A 126 4.04 7.56 -6.35
N ALA A 127 5.23 7.26 -5.83
CA ALA A 127 6.48 7.57 -6.54
C ALA A 127 6.52 6.89 -7.91
N PHE A 128 6.10 5.62 -7.98
CA PHE A 128 6.05 4.87 -9.23
C PHE A 128 5.06 5.48 -10.23
N ALA A 129 3.83 5.79 -9.79
CA ALA A 129 2.80 6.37 -10.63
C ALA A 129 3.22 7.72 -11.24
N ILE A 130 3.77 8.62 -10.41
CA ILE A 130 4.22 9.94 -10.87
C ILE A 130 5.41 9.82 -11.83
N GLU A 131 6.37 8.96 -11.53
CA GLU A 131 7.61 8.84 -12.31
C GLU A 131 7.43 8.10 -13.64
N ARG A 132 6.52 7.13 -13.71
CA ARG A 132 6.39 6.21 -14.84
C ARG A 132 5.09 6.37 -15.61
N HIS A 133 4.01 6.76 -14.93
CA HIS A 133 2.65 6.81 -15.49
C HIS A 133 1.93 8.14 -15.17
N PRO A 134 2.56 9.29 -15.44
CA PRO A 134 1.97 10.59 -15.09
C PRO A 134 0.64 10.79 -15.82
N GLY A 135 -0.44 10.90 -15.05
CA GLY A 135 -1.79 11.10 -15.57
C GLY A 135 -2.47 9.86 -16.16
N GLU A 136 -1.82 8.69 -16.17
CA GLU A 136 -2.44 7.46 -16.65
C GLU A 136 -3.40 6.86 -15.62
N ALA A 137 -4.44 6.19 -16.10
CA ALA A 137 -5.37 5.45 -15.26
C ALA A 137 -4.72 4.14 -14.80
N ARG A 138 -4.71 3.93 -13.48
CA ARG A 138 -4.28 2.68 -12.87
C ARG A 138 -5.47 1.74 -12.73
N ARG A 139 -5.29 0.46 -13.04
CA ARG A 139 -6.22 -0.61 -12.69
C ARG A 139 -5.53 -1.56 -11.73
N THR A 140 -6.27 -2.12 -10.79
CA THR A 140 -5.66 -2.93 -9.72
C THR A 140 -6.22 -4.34 -9.67
N VAL A 141 -5.35 -5.29 -9.26
CA VAL A 141 -5.75 -6.62 -8.81
C VAL A 141 -5.23 -6.80 -7.39
N PHE A 142 -6.15 -7.06 -6.47
CA PHE A 142 -5.83 -7.24 -5.05
C PHE A 142 -6.01 -8.70 -4.63
N GLY A 143 -5.11 -9.16 -3.77
CA GLY A 143 -5.19 -10.47 -3.15
C GLY A 143 -4.70 -10.43 -1.71
N THR A 144 -5.37 -11.13 -0.81
CA THR A 144 -5.00 -11.21 0.60
C THR A 144 -5.42 -12.53 1.22
N GLY A 145 -4.76 -12.92 2.29
CA GLY A 145 -5.10 -14.10 3.07
C GLY A 145 -3.96 -14.56 3.98
N LEU A 146 -4.21 -15.60 4.75
CA LEU A 146 -3.19 -16.28 5.55
C LEU A 146 -2.48 -17.31 4.67
N LEU A 147 -1.18 -17.21 4.51
CA LEU A 147 -0.39 -18.17 3.73
C LEU A 147 0.47 -19.04 4.66
N PRO A 148 0.61 -20.34 4.36
CA PRO A 148 1.49 -21.20 5.14
C PRO A 148 2.96 -20.83 4.89
N GLY A 149 3.78 -20.88 5.94
CA GLY A 149 5.22 -20.61 5.86
C GLY A 149 5.57 -19.15 5.55
N ASP A 150 6.58 -18.96 4.70
CA ASP A 150 6.97 -17.62 4.21
C ASP A 150 6.09 -17.22 3.02
N PRO A 151 5.27 -16.15 3.14
CA PRO A 151 4.37 -15.73 2.08
C PRO A 151 5.08 -15.37 0.77
N LEU A 152 6.24 -14.73 0.81
CA LEU A 152 6.97 -14.37 -0.40
C LEU A 152 7.48 -15.60 -1.14
N VAL A 153 7.88 -16.65 -0.41
CA VAL A 153 8.25 -17.94 -1.00
C VAL A 153 7.02 -18.63 -1.60
N THR A 154 5.90 -18.67 -0.86
CA THR A 154 4.66 -19.30 -1.31
C THR A 154 4.07 -18.60 -2.55
N LEU A 155 4.17 -17.28 -2.62
CA LEU A 155 3.80 -16.47 -3.79
C LEU A 155 4.77 -16.62 -4.99
N GLY A 156 5.96 -17.22 -4.80
CA GLY A 156 7.01 -17.27 -5.82
C GLY A 156 7.71 -15.92 -6.01
N LEU A 157 7.65 -15.02 -5.01
CA LEU A 157 8.17 -13.67 -5.06
C LEU A 157 9.38 -13.44 -4.14
N ALA A 158 9.99 -14.51 -3.63
CA ALA A 158 11.24 -14.45 -2.86
C ALA A 158 12.44 -14.23 -3.79
N VAL A 159 12.50 -13.04 -4.39
CA VAL A 159 13.53 -12.64 -5.35
C VAL A 159 14.82 -12.32 -4.61
N ASP A 160 15.94 -13.00 -4.95
CA ASP A 160 17.27 -12.66 -4.43
C ASP A 160 17.96 -11.62 -5.33
N ALA A 161 17.44 -10.40 -5.31
CA ALA A 161 17.94 -9.27 -6.09
C ALA A 161 17.76 -7.97 -5.30
N SER A 162 18.64 -7.00 -5.52
CA SER A 162 18.61 -5.70 -4.88
C SER A 162 17.72 -4.70 -5.65
N PRO A 163 17.24 -3.62 -5.03
CA PRO A 163 16.57 -2.54 -5.76
C PRO A 163 17.42 -2.05 -6.94
N GLY A 164 16.81 -1.98 -8.12
CA GLY A 164 17.44 -1.64 -9.39
C GLY A 164 17.89 -2.85 -10.24
N ASP A 165 18.05 -4.03 -9.65
CA ASP A 165 18.41 -5.24 -10.39
C ASP A 165 17.21 -5.81 -11.17
N ARG A 166 17.52 -6.46 -12.31
CA ARG A 166 16.54 -7.23 -13.09
C ARG A 166 16.20 -8.52 -12.38
N TYR A 167 14.96 -8.95 -12.52
CA TYR A 167 14.48 -10.26 -12.04
C TYR A 167 13.64 -10.95 -13.12
N GLU A 168 13.51 -12.26 -12.99
CA GLU A 168 12.52 -13.09 -13.66
C GLU A 168 12.10 -14.20 -12.68
N VAL A 169 10.80 -14.36 -12.47
CA VAL A 169 10.23 -15.35 -11.55
C VAL A 169 8.96 -15.96 -12.12
N THR A 170 8.66 -17.19 -11.67
CA THR A 170 7.33 -17.78 -11.85
C THR A 170 6.57 -17.65 -10.54
N THR A 171 5.44 -16.98 -10.56
CA THR A 171 4.58 -16.77 -9.39
C THR A 171 3.78 -18.01 -9.01
N GLY A 172 3.25 -18.05 -7.79
CA GLY A 172 2.31 -19.08 -7.36
C GLY A 172 1.10 -19.21 -8.29
N PRO A 173 0.46 -18.11 -8.73
CA PRO A 173 -0.59 -18.14 -9.78
C PRO A 173 -0.14 -18.66 -11.15
N GLY A 174 1.16 -18.81 -11.40
CA GLY A 174 1.71 -19.38 -12.63
C GLY A 174 2.14 -18.35 -13.68
N ASP A 175 2.04 -17.06 -13.37
CA ASP A 175 2.54 -16.01 -14.26
C ASP A 175 4.08 -15.98 -14.24
N VAL A 176 4.71 -15.84 -15.40
CA VAL A 176 6.13 -15.52 -15.51
C VAL A 176 6.27 -14.01 -15.53
N LEU A 177 6.80 -13.45 -14.45
CA LEU A 177 7.00 -12.01 -14.31
C LEU A 177 8.47 -11.66 -14.50
N ALA A 178 8.71 -10.60 -15.26
CA ALA A 178 10.04 -10.01 -15.45
C ALA A 178 9.96 -8.49 -15.31
N GLY A 179 11.03 -7.89 -14.77
CA GLY A 179 11.11 -6.45 -14.54
C GLY A 179 12.33 -6.09 -13.71
N THR A 180 12.21 -5.08 -12.88
CA THR A 180 13.23 -4.67 -11.90
C THR A 180 12.66 -4.67 -10.50
N VAL A 181 13.50 -4.97 -9.51
CA VAL A 181 13.15 -4.74 -8.11
C VAL A 181 13.08 -3.25 -7.87
N ARG A 182 11.88 -2.73 -7.59
CA ARG A 182 11.66 -1.30 -7.32
C ARG A 182 12.09 -0.91 -5.91
N PHE A 183 11.65 -1.69 -4.92
CA PHE A 183 12.03 -1.50 -3.53
C PHE A 183 11.95 -2.83 -2.76
N ARG A 184 12.58 -2.84 -1.59
CA ARG A 184 12.51 -3.95 -0.64
C ARG A 184 12.56 -3.42 0.78
N SER A 185 11.76 -3.99 1.65
CA SER A 185 11.87 -3.85 3.11
C SER A 185 12.04 -5.23 3.77
N SER A 186 11.98 -5.30 5.08
CA SER A 186 11.97 -6.56 5.81
C SER A 186 10.69 -7.38 5.57
N ARG A 187 9.61 -6.75 5.14
CA ARG A 187 8.29 -7.36 4.98
C ARG A 187 7.69 -7.23 3.58
N GLN A 188 8.28 -6.41 2.72
CA GLN A 188 7.70 -6.11 1.40
C GLN A 188 8.72 -6.23 0.28
N VAL A 189 8.23 -6.58 -0.88
CA VAL A 189 8.93 -6.45 -2.14
C VAL A 189 8.03 -5.75 -3.16
N GLY A 190 8.57 -4.71 -3.81
CA GLY A 190 7.96 -4.05 -4.94
C GLY A 190 8.71 -4.39 -6.22
N LEU A 191 8.00 -4.93 -7.20
CA LEU A 191 8.53 -5.44 -8.46
C LEU A 191 7.86 -4.71 -9.62
N THR A 192 8.63 -4.07 -10.52
CA THR A 192 8.04 -3.61 -11.79
C THR A 192 7.71 -4.83 -12.64
N VAL A 193 6.64 -4.79 -13.42
CA VAL A 193 6.22 -5.92 -14.25
C VAL A 193 6.05 -5.46 -15.69
N ASP A 194 6.99 -5.86 -16.54
CA ASP A 194 7.05 -5.45 -17.95
C ASP A 194 5.75 -5.78 -18.70
N ALA A 195 5.17 -6.97 -18.42
CA ALA A 195 3.96 -7.48 -19.08
C ALA A 195 2.66 -6.77 -18.69
N TRP A 196 2.67 -5.93 -17.64
CA TRP A 196 1.47 -5.23 -17.16
C TRP A 196 1.45 -3.75 -17.55
N GLY A 197 2.01 -3.43 -18.72
CA GLY A 197 2.19 -2.06 -19.17
C GLY A 197 3.21 -1.30 -18.33
N ASP A 198 4.35 -1.93 -18.00
CA ASP A 198 5.31 -1.44 -17.00
C ASP A 198 4.63 -1.24 -15.63
N GLY A 199 3.87 -2.25 -15.20
CA GLY A 199 3.11 -2.22 -13.95
C GLY A 199 3.97 -2.37 -12.70
N LEU A 200 3.32 -2.37 -11.54
CA LEU A 200 3.97 -2.58 -10.24
C LEU A 200 3.21 -3.66 -9.45
N LEU A 201 3.92 -4.70 -9.02
CA LEU A 201 3.45 -5.66 -8.03
C LEU A 201 4.10 -5.35 -6.69
N VAL A 202 3.29 -5.09 -5.68
CA VAL A 202 3.74 -5.05 -4.28
C VAL A 202 3.21 -6.29 -3.58
N ALA A 203 4.11 -7.06 -2.98
CA ALA A 203 3.76 -8.16 -2.08
C ALA A 203 4.25 -7.83 -0.69
N ALA A 204 3.36 -7.94 0.29
CA ALA A 204 3.64 -7.59 1.67
C ALA A 204 3.25 -8.72 2.62
N VAL A 205 4.14 -8.99 3.57
CA VAL A 205 3.88 -9.79 4.76
C VAL A 205 3.29 -8.86 5.81
N VAL A 206 2.05 -9.10 6.17
CA VAL A 206 1.32 -8.26 7.13
C VAL A 206 1.65 -8.74 8.56
N PRO A 207 1.89 -7.86 9.54
CA PRO A 207 2.05 -8.25 10.94
C PRO A 207 0.86 -9.05 11.48
N GLY A 208 1.09 -9.92 12.46
CA GLY A 208 0.01 -10.67 13.13
C GLY A 208 -0.10 -12.15 12.72
N GLY A 209 1.00 -12.77 12.29
CA GLY A 209 1.04 -14.21 11.99
C GLY A 209 0.66 -15.09 13.17
N THR A 210 0.03 -16.23 12.88
CA THR A 210 -0.36 -17.28 13.83
C THR A 210 0.34 -18.60 13.46
N ASP A 211 0.15 -19.63 14.29
CA ASP A 211 0.63 -20.99 13.98
C ASP A 211 -0.02 -21.56 12.72
N GLU A 212 -1.14 -21.02 12.29
CA GLU A 212 -1.90 -21.46 11.11
C GLU A 212 -1.40 -20.82 9.80
N GLY A 213 -0.80 -19.64 9.89
CA GLY A 213 -0.28 -18.95 8.73
C GLY A 213 0.16 -17.52 9.01
N THR A 214 0.77 -16.93 8.01
CA THR A 214 1.23 -15.54 8.03
C THR A 214 0.34 -14.71 7.12
N PRO A 215 -0.27 -13.61 7.62
CA PRO A 215 -1.05 -12.72 6.79
C PRO A 215 -0.20 -12.09 5.69
N ALA A 216 -0.72 -12.07 4.49
CA ALA A 216 -0.05 -11.47 3.35
C ALA A 216 -1.04 -10.82 2.40
N MET A 217 -0.55 -9.86 1.64
CA MET A 217 -1.31 -9.22 0.58
C MET A 217 -0.46 -8.98 -0.67
N THR A 218 -1.15 -8.87 -1.80
CA THR A 218 -0.57 -8.40 -3.06
C THR A 218 -1.43 -7.30 -3.65
N ILE A 219 -0.79 -6.24 -4.13
CA ILE A 219 -1.43 -5.19 -4.92
C ILE A 219 -0.71 -5.13 -6.26
N SER A 220 -1.42 -5.50 -7.32
CA SER A 220 -0.94 -5.38 -8.69
C SER A 220 -1.51 -4.10 -9.29
N SER A 221 -0.65 -3.17 -9.65
CA SER A 221 -1.00 -1.97 -10.41
C SER A 221 -0.68 -2.21 -11.89
N THR A 222 -1.68 -2.14 -12.76
CA THR A 222 -1.54 -2.38 -14.19
C THR A 222 -1.88 -1.12 -14.99
N TYR A 223 -1.21 -0.95 -16.11
CA TYR A 223 -1.37 0.18 -17.01
C TYR A 223 -1.47 -0.34 -18.46
N GLY A 224 -2.48 0.14 -19.18
CA GLY A 224 -2.65 -0.21 -20.60
C GLY A 224 -3.06 -1.65 -20.90
N LEU A 225 -3.38 -2.49 -19.93
CA LEU A 225 -4.06 -3.76 -20.16
C LEU A 225 -5.50 -3.51 -20.62
N ASP A 226 -5.97 -4.28 -21.58
CA ASP A 226 -7.39 -4.26 -21.90
C ASP A 226 -8.24 -4.98 -20.80
N ASP A 227 -9.56 -4.84 -20.88
CA ASP A 227 -10.45 -5.40 -19.85
C ASP A 227 -10.36 -6.93 -19.79
N ASP A 228 -10.23 -7.61 -20.92
CA ASP A 228 -10.13 -9.09 -20.97
C ASP A 228 -8.79 -9.57 -20.35
N GLU A 229 -7.69 -8.89 -20.62
CA GLU A 229 -6.37 -9.19 -20.05
C GLU A 229 -6.35 -8.97 -18.53
N ARG A 230 -6.92 -7.85 -18.07
CA ARG A 230 -7.03 -7.50 -16.66
C ARG A 230 -7.93 -8.50 -15.92
N ASP A 231 -9.11 -8.83 -16.47
CA ASP A 231 -10.05 -9.78 -15.87
C ASP A 231 -9.46 -11.20 -15.80
N ALA A 232 -8.71 -11.61 -16.83
CA ALA A 232 -7.98 -12.88 -16.81
C ALA A 232 -6.87 -12.91 -15.73
N LEU A 233 -6.18 -11.79 -15.52
CA LEU A 233 -5.20 -11.65 -14.44
C LEU A 233 -5.87 -11.78 -13.07
N GLU A 234 -6.95 -11.01 -12.84
CA GLU A 234 -7.69 -11.04 -11.60
C GLU A 234 -8.24 -12.44 -11.29
N ALA A 235 -8.84 -13.10 -12.29
CA ALA A 235 -9.39 -14.45 -12.13
C ALA A 235 -8.31 -15.47 -11.70
N ARG A 236 -7.11 -15.42 -12.30
CA ARG A 236 -6.00 -16.32 -11.94
C ARG A 236 -5.52 -16.08 -10.52
N TRP A 237 -5.28 -14.82 -10.16
CA TRP A 237 -4.78 -14.46 -8.83
C TRP A 237 -5.81 -14.75 -7.75
N SER A 238 -7.09 -14.40 -7.98
CA SER A 238 -8.19 -14.70 -7.06
C SER A 238 -8.37 -16.20 -6.84
N ALA A 239 -8.33 -17.01 -7.91
CA ALA A 239 -8.43 -18.46 -7.81
C ALA A 239 -7.25 -19.06 -7.02
N TRP A 240 -6.05 -18.53 -7.22
CA TRP A 240 -4.87 -18.99 -6.49
C TRP A 240 -4.99 -18.65 -5.00
N TRP A 241 -5.38 -17.41 -4.64
CA TRP A 241 -5.58 -17.00 -3.26
C TRP A 241 -6.64 -17.88 -2.57
N GLN A 242 -7.78 -18.11 -3.22
CA GLN A 242 -8.84 -18.97 -2.69
C GLN A 242 -8.37 -20.42 -2.44
N ALA A 243 -7.47 -20.93 -3.27
CA ALA A 243 -6.96 -22.30 -3.15
C ALA A 243 -5.83 -22.47 -2.14
N ASN A 244 -5.08 -21.42 -1.83
CA ASN A 244 -3.85 -21.51 -1.05
C ASN A 244 -3.91 -20.76 0.29
N ALA A 245 -4.83 -19.80 0.46
CA ALA A 245 -5.03 -19.15 1.75
C ALA A 245 -5.67 -20.13 2.74
N VAL A 246 -5.13 -20.14 3.96
CA VAL A 246 -5.71 -20.89 5.07
C VAL A 246 -7.00 -20.18 5.50
N THR A 247 -8.07 -20.93 5.65
CA THR A 247 -9.31 -20.40 6.25
C THR A 247 -9.12 -20.40 7.77
N PRO A 248 -9.21 -19.24 8.45
CA PRO A 248 -9.17 -19.23 9.91
C PRO A 248 -10.28 -20.14 10.46
N PRO A 249 -10.04 -20.86 11.58
CA PRO A 249 -11.11 -21.61 12.23
C PRO A 249 -12.24 -20.63 12.60
N GLU A 250 -13.49 -21.08 12.38
CA GLU A 250 -14.65 -20.31 12.85
C GLU A 250 -14.50 -20.15 14.36
N GLU A 251 -14.46 -18.91 14.86
CA GLU A 251 -14.55 -18.65 16.28
C GLU A 251 -15.84 -19.34 16.80
N PRO A 252 -15.74 -20.13 17.88
CA PRO A 252 -16.93 -20.76 18.44
C PRO A 252 -17.90 -19.63 18.83
N ALA A 253 -19.11 -19.68 18.27
CA ALA A 253 -20.16 -18.72 18.60
C ALA A 253 -20.28 -18.65 20.13
N GLU A 254 -19.97 -17.51 20.71
CA GLU A 254 -20.18 -17.27 22.11
C GLU A 254 -21.66 -17.47 22.43
N GLY A 255 -21.98 -18.55 23.19
CA GLY A 255 -23.31 -18.97 23.59
C GLY A 255 -23.83 -18.20 24.80
#